data_0f637a6ae25e8abfca859afd284b46e4
#
_entry.id   0f637a6ae25e8abfca859afd284b46e4
#
_cell.length_a   1.000
_cell.length_b   1.000
_cell.length_c   1.000
_cell.angle_alpha   90.00
_cell.angle_beta   90.00
_cell.angle_gamma   90.00
#
_symmetry.space_group_name_H-M   'P 1'
#
loop_
_entity.id
_entity.type
_entity.pdbx_description
1 polymer ?
#
loop_
_entity_poly.entity_id
_entity_poly.type
_entity_poly.pdbx_seq_one_letter_code
_entity_poly.pdbx_strand_id
1 'polypeptide(L)'
;MFGHTNEPVNLIRDVSAIIIPVGEVVTLREGTEGFITQALGGSFTVYVEGNLFRISGTDADALGKEPVPPPEIPENATEDDIESVIWDQLKTCYDPEIPVDIVNLGLIYRCDVKALGDGQRSVSVDMTLTAPGCGMGDVLVQDAREKIAVIPTVSDVSVELVFD
;
A
#
# COMPACT_ATOMS: atom_id res chain seq x y z
N MET A 1 5.62 -3.89 20.52
CA MET A 1 4.48 -4.42 19.83
C MET A 1 4.48 -3.96 18.39
N PHE A 2 4.33 -4.86 17.46
CA PHE A 2 4.60 -4.60 16.05
C PHE A 2 3.35 -4.20 15.27
N GLY A 3 2.55 -3.30 15.82
CA GLY A 3 1.35 -2.83 15.15
C GLY A 3 0.19 -3.82 15.11
N HIS A 4 0.33 -4.96 15.77
CA HIS A 4 -0.76 -5.92 15.89
C HIS A 4 -1.78 -5.40 16.88
N THR A 5 -3.05 -5.56 16.53
CA THR A 5 -4.15 -5.12 17.36
C THR A 5 -5.31 -6.09 17.14
N ASN A 6 -6.30 -6.06 18.02
CA ASN A 6 -7.56 -6.78 17.87
C ASN A 6 -8.70 -5.82 18.13
N GLU A 7 -8.59 -4.63 17.57
CA GLU A 7 -9.60 -3.61 17.75
C GLU A 7 -10.85 -3.96 16.93
N PRO A 8 -12.01 -4.10 17.57
CA PRO A 8 -13.24 -4.35 16.83
C PRO A 8 -13.62 -3.14 15.99
N VAL A 9 -14.09 -3.39 14.79
CA VAL A 9 -14.55 -2.34 13.87
C VAL A 9 -15.87 -2.71 13.24
N ASN A 10 -16.59 -1.68 12.82
CA ASN A 10 -17.84 -1.80 12.11
C ASN A 10 -17.76 -0.80 10.94
N LEU A 11 -17.87 -1.28 9.72
CA LEU A 11 -17.72 -0.43 8.56
C LEU A 11 -18.88 0.56 8.48
N ILE A 12 -18.55 1.84 8.34
CA ILE A 12 -19.55 2.90 8.27
C ILE A 12 -19.94 3.29 6.84
N ARG A 13 -19.28 2.68 5.85
CA ARG A 13 -19.64 2.77 4.44
C ARG A 13 -19.04 1.58 3.71
N ASP A 14 -19.46 1.37 2.45
CA ASP A 14 -18.84 0.36 1.60
C ASP A 14 -17.40 0.78 1.32
N VAL A 15 -16.49 -0.18 1.23
CA VAL A 15 -15.08 0.09 1.01
C VAL A 15 -14.45 -1.00 0.16
N SER A 16 -13.52 -0.62 -0.72
CA SER A 16 -12.70 -1.58 -1.44
C SER A 16 -11.65 -2.16 -0.53
N ALA A 17 -11.44 -3.45 -0.62
CA ALA A 17 -10.42 -4.15 0.16
C ALA A 17 -9.75 -5.20 -0.72
N ILE A 18 -8.56 -5.62 -0.32
CA ILE A 18 -7.82 -6.66 -1.03
C ILE A 18 -7.78 -7.88 -0.13
N ILE A 19 -8.31 -9.00 -0.60
CA ILE A 19 -8.33 -10.24 0.18
C ILE A 19 -6.91 -10.83 0.22
N ILE A 20 -6.46 -11.18 1.42
CA ILE A 20 -5.12 -11.74 1.66
C ILE A 20 -5.25 -13.25 1.81
N PRO A 21 -4.38 -14.06 1.17
CA PRO A 21 -3.24 -13.72 0.31
C PRO A 21 -3.54 -13.69 -1.19
N VAL A 22 -4.79 -13.88 -1.58
CA VAL A 22 -5.17 -14.05 -2.99
C VAL A 22 -4.87 -12.79 -3.82
N GLY A 23 -5.06 -11.60 -3.23
CA GLY A 23 -4.80 -10.35 -3.92
C GLY A 23 -5.96 -9.82 -4.75
N GLU A 24 -7.14 -10.44 -4.66
CA GLU A 24 -8.32 -9.93 -5.36
C GLU A 24 -8.91 -8.74 -4.66
N VAL A 25 -9.38 -7.78 -5.45
CA VAL A 25 -10.11 -6.61 -4.93
C VAL A 25 -11.56 -6.99 -4.74
N VAL A 26 -12.07 -6.76 -3.54
CA VAL A 26 -13.47 -7.03 -3.20
C VAL A 26 -14.05 -5.80 -2.54
N THR A 27 -15.38 -5.73 -2.48
CA THR A 27 -16.07 -4.65 -1.76
C THR A 27 -16.63 -5.20 -0.46
N LEU A 28 -16.20 -4.60 0.65
CA LEU A 28 -16.79 -4.87 1.96
C LEU A 28 -17.91 -3.86 2.18
N ARG A 29 -19.07 -4.34 2.61
CA ARG A 29 -20.25 -3.51 2.71
C ARG A 29 -20.36 -2.79 4.05
N GLU A 30 -21.06 -1.65 4.03
CA GLU A 30 -21.43 -0.93 5.23
C GLU A 30 -22.08 -1.90 6.23
N GLY A 31 -21.71 -1.77 7.49
CA GLY A 31 -22.22 -2.63 8.55
C GLY A 31 -21.43 -3.91 8.77
N THR A 32 -20.42 -4.19 7.93
CA THR A 32 -19.57 -5.36 8.14
C THR A 32 -18.79 -5.22 9.45
N GLU A 33 -18.82 -6.27 10.25
CA GLU A 33 -18.12 -6.31 11.54
C GLU A 33 -16.86 -7.15 11.40
N GLY A 34 -15.78 -6.69 12.04
CA GLY A 34 -14.52 -7.41 12.04
C GLY A 34 -13.57 -6.83 13.07
N PHE A 35 -12.29 -7.20 12.94
CA PHE A 35 -11.25 -6.74 13.84
C PHE A 35 -10.06 -6.24 13.06
N ILE A 36 -9.51 -5.07 13.45
CA ILE A 36 -8.24 -4.60 12.92
C ILE A 36 -7.15 -5.42 13.59
N THR A 37 -6.40 -6.20 12.82
CA THR A 37 -5.32 -7.03 13.34
C THR A 37 -3.95 -6.41 13.16
N GLN A 38 -3.83 -5.46 12.24
CA GLN A 38 -2.57 -4.77 11.98
C GLN A 38 -2.86 -3.40 11.39
N ALA A 39 -2.10 -2.40 11.80
CA ALA A 39 -2.23 -1.03 11.32
C ALA A 39 -0.85 -0.42 11.12
N LEU A 40 -0.05 -1.00 10.22
CA LEU A 40 1.29 -0.53 9.91
C LEU A 40 1.31 0.18 8.57
N GLY A 41 2.14 1.22 8.46
CA GLY A 41 2.38 1.92 7.21
C GLY A 41 1.17 2.67 6.67
N GLY A 42 0.19 2.96 7.52
CA GLY A 42 -0.99 3.69 7.09
C GLY A 42 -2.05 2.84 6.39
N SER A 43 -1.86 1.53 6.33
CA SER A 43 -2.85 0.60 5.81
C SER A 43 -3.37 -0.27 6.96
N PHE A 44 -4.55 -0.86 6.77
CA PHE A 44 -5.17 -1.67 7.82
C PHE A 44 -5.38 -3.09 7.32
N THR A 45 -5.05 -4.08 8.16
CA THR A 45 -5.43 -5.46 7.92
C THR A 45 -6.59 -5.77 8.86
N VAL A 46 -7.70 -6.23 8.28
CA VAL A 46 -8.94 -6.48 9.01
C VAL A 46 -9.34 -7.93 8.85
N TYR A 47 -9.69 -8.57 9.96
CA TYR A 47 -10.19 -9.94 9.97
C TYR A 47 -11.71 -9.91 9.95
N VAL A 48 -12.30 -10.55 8.95
CA VAL A 48 -13.77 -10.62 8.78
C VAL A 48 -14.13 -12.06 8.39
N GLU A 49 -14.92 -12.71 9.22
CA GLU A 49 -15.47 -14.05 8.95
C GLU A 49 -14.44 -15.08 8.46
N GLY A 50 -13.28 -15.11 9.10
CA GLY A 50 -12.23 -16.07 8.77
C GLY A 50 -11.27 -15.65 7.68
N ASN A 51 -11.44 -14.47 7.10
CA ASN A 51 -10.59 -13.95 6.05
C ASN A 51 -9.90 -12.68 6.47
N LEU A 52 -8.71 -12.43 5.91
CA LEU A 52 -7.98 -11.19 6.12
C LEU A 52 -8.15 -10.29 4.90
N PHE A 53 -8.35 -9.01 5.15
CA PHE A 53 -8.50 -8.00 4.10
C PHE A 53 -7.59 -6.84 4.41
N ARG A 54 -6.99 -6.28 3.36
CA ARG A 54 -6.21 -5.06 3.48
C ARG A 54 -7.05 -3.89 3.00
N ILE A 55 -7.14 -2.85 3.82
CA ILE A 55 -7.85 -1.62 3.48
C ILE A 55 -6.83 -0.49 3.46
N SER A 56 -6.86 0.29 2.37
CA SER A 56 -5.95 1.42 2.19
C SER A 56 -6.17 2.47 3.28
N GLY A 57 -5.09 3.13 3.71
CA GLY A 57 -5.17 4.24 4.64
C GLY A 57 -5.99 5.41 4.13
N THR A 58 -6.14 5.54 2.81
CA THR A 58 -7.00 6.58 2.22
C THR A 58 -8.47 6.31 2.48
N ASP A 59 -8.83 5.07 2.83
CA ASP A 59 -10.18 4.65 3.16
C ASP A 59 -10.38 4.45 4.66
N ALA A 60 -9.49 4.99 5.48
CA ALA A 60 -9.57 4.82 6.93
C ALA A 60 -10.89 5.31 7.52
N ASP A 61 -11.54 6.27 6.87
CA ASP A 61 -12.84 6.77 7.33
C ASP A 61 -13.90 5.67 7.39
N ALA A 62 -13.82 4.66 6.50
CA ALA A 62 -14.73 3.52 6.55
C ALA A 62 -14.60 2.74 7.85
N LEU A 63 -13.44 2.82 8.51
CA LEU A 63 -13.18 2.18 9.80
C LEU A 63 -13.37 3.12 10.99
N GLY A 64 -13.85 4.35 10.74
CA GLY A 64 -14.00 5.35 11.78
C GLY A 64 -12.68 6.00 12.18
N LYS A 65 -11.67 5.92 11.35
CA LYS A 65 -10.36 6.51 11.57
C LYS A 65 -10.13 7.68 10.63
N GLU A 66 -9.12 8.49 10.89
CA GLU A 66 -8.77 9.59 9.99
C GLU A 66 -8.04 9.05 8.76
N PRO A 67 -8.44 9.46 7.55
CA PRO A 67 -7.74 9.07 6.35
C PRO A 67 -6.29 9.57 6.35
N VAL A 68 -5.40 8.75 5.81
CA VAL A 68 -4.00 9.14 5.68
C VAL A 68 -3.88 10.14 4.53
N PRO A 69 -3.34 11.35 4.75
CA PRO A 69 -3.21 12.33 3.67
C PRO A 69 -2.13 11.90 2.68
N PRO A 70 -2.22 12.36 1.42
CA PRO A 70 -1.15 12.10 0.46
C PRO A 70 0.12 12.84 0.87
N PRO A 71 1.29 12.35 0.44
CA PRO A 71 2.55 13.04 0.75
C PRO A 71 2.61 14.39 0.06
N GLU A 72 3.33 15.32 0.67
CA GLU A 72 3.54 16.65 0.09
C GLU A 72 4.87 16.67 -0.65
N ILE A 73 4.92 17.46 -1.74
CA ILE A 73 6.14 17.67 -2.48
C ILE A 73 6.42 19.16 -2.58
N PRO A 74 7.70 19.58 -2.65
CA PRO A 74 8.05 20.99 -2.82
C PRO A 74 7.49 21.55 -4.13
N GLU A 75 7.23 22.86 -4.16
CA GLU A 75 6.70 23.53 -5.34
C GLU A 75 7.58 23.35 -6.57
N ASN A 76 8.90 23.40 -6.38
CA ASN A 76 9.88 23.24 -7.45
C ASN A 76 10.63 21.91 -7.28
N ALA A 77 9.90 20.82 -7.05
CA ALA A 77 10.51 19.52 -6.81
C ALA A 77 11.36 19.06 -7.99
N THR A 78 12.57 18.58 -7.69
CA THR A 78 13.44 17.94 -8.67
C THR A 78 13.08 16.47 -8.78
N GLU A 79 13.67 15.79 -9.76
CA GLU A 79 13.50 14.34 -9.89
C GLU A 79 13.99 13.62 -8.62
N ASP A 80 15.08 14.11 -8.02
CA ASP A 80 15.60 13.54 -6.78
C ASP A 80 14.62 13.70 -5.62
N ASP A 81 13.93 14.85 -5.55
CA ASP A 81 12.91 15.07 -4.52
C ASP A 81 11.76 14.07 -4.67
N ILE A 82 11.31 13.86 -5.91
CA ILE A 82 10.23 12.92 -6.20
C ILE A 82 10.66 11.50 -5.88
N GLU A 83 11.86 11.10 -6.27
CA GLU A 83 12.38 9.78 -5.97
C GLU A 83 12.46 9.55 -4.47
N SER A 84 12.89 10.54 -3.71
CA SER A 84 12.94 10.46 -2.25
C SER A 84 11.55 10.22 -1.65
N VAL A 85 10.53 10.91 -2.14
CA VAL A 85 9.15 10.71 -1.68
C VAL A 85 8.66 9.30 -2.04
N ILE A 86 9.01 8.81 -3.22
CA ILE A 86 8.64 7.45 -3.63
C ILE A 86 9.25 6.42 -2.67
N TRP A 87 10.54 6.55 -2.34
CA TRP A 87 11.17 5.64 -1.40
C TRP A 87 10.54 5.72 -0.01
N ASP A 88 10.17 6.91 0.45
CA ASP A 88 9.47 7.07 1.73
C ASP A 88 8.12 6.36 1.70
N GLN A 89 7.39 6.47 0.58
CA GLN A 89 6.11 5.77 0.43
C GLN A 89 6.30 4.26 0.42
N LEU A 90 7.33 3.76 -0.26
CA LEU A 90 7.61 2.32 -0.29
C LEU A 90 7.97 1.78 1.09
N LYS A 91 8.57 2.61 1.95
CA LYS A 91 8.87 2.23 3.33
C LYS A 91 7.63 2.10 4.21
N THR A 92 6.47 2.49 3.70
CA THR A 92 5.19 2.29 4.40
C THR A 92 4.48 1.01 3.96
N CYS A 93 5.07 0.26 3.02
CA CYS A 93 4.52 -1.01 2.56
C CYS A 93 5.14 -2.14 3.38
N TYR A 94 4.33 -2.80 4.18
CA TYR A 94 4.78 -3.85 5.08
C TYR A 94 4.34 -5.22 4.60
N ASP A 95 5.21 -6.21 4.79
CA ASP A 95 4.84 -7.60 4.57
C ASP A 95 3.76 -7.96 5.60
N PRO A 96 2.65 -8.59 5.19
CA PRO A 96 1.58 -8.92 6.14
C PRO A 96 1.98 -9.90 7.24
N GLU A 97 3.02 -10.68 7.04
CA GLU A 97 3.47 -11.68 8.00
C GLU A 97 4.66 -11.20 8.86
N ILE A 98 5.45 -10.26 8.33
CA ILE A 98 6.67 -9.77 8.98
C ILE A 98 6.54 -8.26 9.15
N PRO A 99 6.71 -7.71 10.35
CA PRO A 99 6.55 -6.27 10.56
C PRO A 99 7.78 -5.48 10.09
N VAL A 100 8.21 -5.73 8.87
CA VAL A 100 9.32 -5.04 8.21
C VAL A 100 8.86 -4.59 6.85
N ASP A 101 9.20 -3.36 6.47
CA ASP A 101 8.78 -2.82 5.18
C ASP A 101 9.59 -3.43 4.02
N ILE A 102 9.04 -3.34 2.81
CA ILE A 102 9.63 -3.98 1.64
C ILE A 102 10.98 -3.38 1.23
N VAL A 103 11.26 -2.14 1.59
CA VAL A 103 12.56 -1.53 1.30
C VAL A 103 13.64 -2.13 2.19
N ASN A 104 13.37 -2.22 3.50
CA ASN A 104 14.32 -2.79 4.45
C ASN A 104 14.50 -4.30 4.27
N LEU A 105 13.50 -4.97 3.68
CA LEU A 105 13.63 -6.39 3.33
C LEU A 105 14.47 -6.60 2.06
N GLY A 106 14.84 -5.50 1.36
CA GLY A 106 15.64 -5.61 0.14
C GLY A 106 14.86 -6.09 -1.06
N LEU A 107 13.56 -5.90 -1.07
CA LEU A 107 12.70 -6.41 -2.14
C LEU A 107 12.59 -5.49 -3.35
N ILE A 108 13.05 -4.25 -3.25
CA ILE A 108 12.98 -3.29 -4.36
C ILE A 108 14.30 -3.35 -5.13
N TYR A 109 14.24 -3.77 -6.39
CA TYR A 109 15.41 -3.89 -7.25
C TYR A 109 15.67 -2.64 -8.07
N ARG A 110 14.61 -1.96 -8.48
CA ARG A 110 14.73 -0.79 -9.33
C ARG A 110 13.56 0.15 -9.13
N CYS A 111 13.86 1.44 -9.14
CA CYS A 111 12.83 2.48 -9.07
C CYS A 111 13.25 3.58 -10.04
N ASP A 112 12.50 3.72 -11.13
CA ASP A 112 12.76 4.73 -12.15
C ASP A 112 11.65 5.76 -12.19
N VAL A 113 12.04 7.02 -12.30
CA VAL A 113 11.12 8.14 -12.45
C VAL A 113 11.39 8.78 -13.79
N LYS A 114 10.34 8.99 -14.59
CA LYS A 114 10.46 9.56 -15.92
C LYS A 114 9.50 10.73 -16.07
N ALA A 115 10.02 11.88 -16.49
CA ALA A 115 9.20 13.05 -16.75
C ALA A 115 8.37 12.83 -18.01
N LEU A 116 7.07 13.15 -17.94
CA LEU A 116 6.15 13.02 -19.07
C LEU A 116 5.79 14.35 -19.72
N GLY A 117 6.28 15.48 -19.19
CA GLY A 117 5.87 16.80 -19.61
C GLY A 117 4.72 17.32 -18.75
N ASP A 118 4.47 18.63 -18.83
CA ASP A 118 3.41 19.29 -18.06
C ASP A 118 3.49 19.03 -16.55
N GLY A 119 4.69 18.76 -16.04
CA GLY A 119 4.87 18.49 -14.62
C GLY A 119 4.44 17.09 -14.18
N GLN A 120 4.06 16.23 -15.12
CA GLN A 120 3.64 14.87 -14.81
C GLN A 120 4.81 13.91 -14.88
N ARG A 121 4.70 12.81 -14.14
CA ARG A 121 5.76 11.80 -14.06
C ARG A 121 5.20 10.39 -14.12
N SER A 122 6.01 9.49 -14.66
CA SER A 122 5.75 8.06 -14.68
C SER A 122 6.76 7.38 -13.75
N VAL A 123 6.30 6.44 -12.95
CA VAL A 123 7.15 5.70 -12.01
C VAL A 123 7.09 4.23 -12.36
N SER A 124 8.26 3.60 -12.42
CA SER A 124 8.41 2.17 -12.74
C SER A 124 9.23 1.52 -11.64
N VAL A 125 8.68 0.48 -11.01
CA VAL A 125 9.34 -0.22 -9.91
C VAL A 125 9.40 -1.71 -10.22
N ASP A 126 10.57 -2.30 -10.04
CA ASP A 126 10.76 -3.74 -10.09
C ASP A 126 11.00 -4.23 -8.66
N MET A 127 10.24 -5.21 -8.23
CA MET A 127 10.36 -5.76 -6.88
C MET A 127 10.26 -7.29 -6.91
N THR A 128 10.67 -7.91 -5.83
CA THR A 128 10.57 -9.35 -5.67
C THR A 128 9.88 -9.71 -4.36
N LEU A 129 9.79 -11.01 -4.07
CA LEU A 129 9.17 -11.52 -2.84
C LEU A 129 10.20 -12.32 -2.04
N THR A 130 9.97 -12.38 -0.72
CA THR A 130 10.80 -13.23 0.16
C THR A 130 10.51 -14.70 -0.07
N ALA A 131 9.30 -15.04 -0.48
CA ALA A 131 8.87 -16.41 -0.72
C ALA A 131 8.09 -16.47 -2.04
N PRO A 132 8.78 -16.70 -3.17
CA PRO A 132 8.10 -16.77 -4.46
C PRO A 132 7.00 -17.83 -4.47
N GLY A 133 5.87 -17.47 -5.07
CA GLY A 133 4.75 -18.40 -5.19
C GLY A 133 3.83 -18.46 -3.99
N CYS A 134 4.05 -17.62 -2.97
CA CYS A 134 3.21 -17.63 -1.76
C CYS A 134 1.86 -16.93 -1.92
N GLY A 135 1.61 -16.29 -3.07
CA GLY A 135 0.36 -15.57 -3.31
C GLY A 135 0.29 -14.18 -2.74
N MET A 136 1.30 -13.76 -1.99
CA MET A 136 1.32 -12.43 -1.37
C MET A 136 1.78 -11.33 -2.33
N GLY A 137 2.34 -11.72 -3.48
CA GLY A 137 2.89 -10.75 -4.43
C GLY A 137 1.88 -9.74 -4.90
N ASP A 138 0.66 -10.19 -5.22
CA ASP A 138 -0.37 -9.29 -5.72
C ASP A 138 -0.76 -8.25 -4.67
N VAL A 139 -0.80 -8.64 -3.39
CA VAL A 139 -1.12 -7.73 -2.30
C VAL A 139 -0.04 -6.65 -2.18
N LEU A 140 1.24 -7.06 -2.21
CA LEU A 140 2.36 -6.11 -2.10
C LEU A 140 2.47 -5.20 -3.31
N VAL A 141 2.22 -5.72 -4.51
CA VAL A 141 2.23 -4.92 -5.73
C VAL A 141 1.13 -3.86 -5.68
N GLN A 142 -0.07 -4.23 -5.27
CA GLN A 142 -1.18 -3.29 -5.16
C GLN A 142 -0.89 -2.23 -4.10
N ASP A 143 -0.32 -2.63 -2.97
CA ASP A 143 0.03 -1.69 -1.90
C ASP A 143 1.08 -0.68 -2.39
N ALA A 144 2.13 -1.16 -3.03
CA ALA A 144 3.19 -0.29 -3.56
C ALA A 144 2.63 0.67 -4.61
N ARG A 145 1.80 0.16 -5.52
CA ARG A 145 1.19 0.99 -6.56
C ARG A 145 0.32 2.09 -5.97
N GLU A 146 -0.54 1.76 -5.01
CA GLU A 146 -1.39 2.76 -4.36
C GLU A 146 -0.58 3.82 -3.65
N LYS A 147 0.47 3.42 -2.94
CA LYS A 147 1.31 4.34 -2.18
C LYS A 147 2.04 5.32 -3.09
N ILE A 148 2.43 4.88 -4.28
CA ILE A 148 3.09 5.75 -5.25
C ILE A 148 2.07 6.61 -5.99
N ALA A 149 0.91 6.04 -6.32
CA ALA A 149 -0.11 6.73 -7.10
C ALA A 149 -0.69 7.96 -6.40
N VAL A 150 -0.64 8.02 -5.08
CA VAL A 150 -1.14 9.18 -4.33
C VAL A 150 -0.16 10.35 -4.30
N ILE A 151 1.07 10.17 -4.79
CA ILE A 151 2.07 11.24 -4.84
C ILE A 151 1.63 12.27 -5.88
N PRO A 152 1.55 13.58 -5.51
CA PRO A 152 1.20 14.60 -6.48
C PRO A 152 2.16 14.59 -7.67
N THR A 153 1.67 14.85 -8.86
CA THR A 153 2.36 14.85 -10.15
C THR A 153 2.69 13.47 -10.72
N VAL A 154 2.50 12.39 -9.99
CA VAL A 154 2.64 11.04 -10.53
C VAL A 154 1.33 10.66 -11.21
N SER A 155 1.37 10.45 -12.53
CA SER A 155 0.19 10.14 -13.32
C SER A 155 0.16 8.71 -13.83
N ASP A 156 1.30 8.01 -13.81
CA ASP A 156 1.39 6.63 -14.24
C ASP A 156 2.34 5.85 -13.34
N VAL A 157 1.89 4.70 -12.89
CA VAL A 157 2.68 3.84 -11.99
C VAL A 157 2.66 2.42 -12.52
N SER A 158 3.84 1.84 -12.64
CA SER A 158 3.99 0.43 -12.99
C SER A 158 4.83 -0.25 -11.92
N VAL A 159 4.29 -1.29 -11.31
CA VAL A 159 5.02 -2.11 -10.34
C VAL A 159 5.00 -3.54 -10.84
N GLU A 160 6.16 -4.10 -11.08
CA GLU A 160 6.29 -5.45 -11.61
C GLU A 160 7.06 -6.36 -10.66
N LEU A 161 6.62 -7.61 -10.57
CA LEU A 161 7.34 -8.64 -9.84
C LEU A 161 8.39 -9.25 -10.75
N VAL A 162 9.62 -9.32 -10.25
CA VAL A 162 10.71 -9.98 -10.96
C VAL A 162 11.23 -11.12 -10.09
N PHE A 163 11.63 -12.21 -10.72
CA PHE A 163 12.14 -13.40 -10.03
C PHE A 163 13.49 -13.76 -10.63
N ASP A 164 14.46 -13.97 -9.77
CA ASP A 164 15.81 -14.41 -10.18
C ASP A 164 15.90 -15.91 -10.22
#